data_dd98e2c7fef10be82d148bb0b038e49b
#
_entry.id   dd98e2c7fef10be82d148bb0b038e49b
#
_cell.length_a   1.000
_cell.length_b   1.000
_cell.length_c   1.000
_cell.angle_alpha   90.00
_cell.angle_beta   90.00
_cell.angle_gamma   90.00
#
_symmetry.space_group_name_H-M   'P 1'
#
loop_
_entity.id
_entity.type
_entity.pdbx_description
1 polymer ?
#
loop_
_entity_poly.entity_id
_entity_poly.type
_entity_poly.pdbx_seq_one_letter_code
_entity_poly.pdbx_strand_id
1 'polypeptide(L)'
;MKMNTVGRCSGMIRITGNLQKGQIAMAKNLVIVESPAKAKTIKKFLGSNYEVIASNGHVRDLPKSQMGIDVDNDFEPKYITIRGKGDILAALRKAVKKADKIYLATDPDREGEAISYHLMKALKLENKDYKRITFNEITKNAVKNSIKQARDIDMNLVDAQQARRVLDRVVGYRISPILWAKIKRGLSAGRVQSVALRIICDREDEINAFIPEEYWSLDVNLKVKGEKKPIVA
;
A
#
# COMPACT_ATOMS: atom_id res chain seq x y z
N MET A 1 -69.70 -38.90 52.84
CA MET A 1 -70.56 -39.63 51.86
C MET A 1 -70.20 -39.03 50.45
N LYS A 2 -69.80 -39.90 49.54
CA LYS A 2 -69.59 -39.70 48.07
C LYS A 2 -68.56 -38.69 47.67
N MET A 3 -67.34 -39.04 47.24
CA MET A 3 -66.91 -39.72 45.98
C MET A 3 -67.30 -38.98 44.70
N ASN A 4 -66.17 -38.79 43.89
CA ASN A 4 -66.02 -38.65 42.42
C ASN A 4 -65.66 -37.26 42.01
N THR A 5 -64.74 -37.02 41.05
CA THR A 5 -64.15 -37.90 40.09
C THR A 5 -62.96 -37.12 39.46
N VAL A 6 -62.01 -37.87 39.00
CA VAL A 6 -60.83 -37.51 38.14
C VAL A 6 -61.26 -36.76 36.91
N GLY A 7 -60.57 -35.68 36.61
CA GLY A 7 -60.55 -35.00 35.30
C GLY A 7 -59.14 -34.82 34.82
N ARG A 8 -58.63 -35.74 33.96
CA ARG A 8 -57.43 -35.58 33.14
C ARG A 8 -57.70 -34.52 32.08
N CYS A 9 -56.96 -33.51 32.07
CA CYS A 9 -56.78 -32.68 30.86
C CYS A 9 -55.33 -32.65 30.49
N SER A 10 -54.93 -33.45 29.50
CA SER A 10 -53.73 -33.36 28.78
C SER A 10 -53.81 -32.15 27.84
N GLY A 11 -53.16 -31.06 28.21
CA GLY A 11 -52.93 -29.92 27.36
C GLY A 11 -51.45 -29.89 27.03
N MET A 12 -51.05 -30.53 25.89
CA MET A 12 -49.74 -30.47 25.33
C MET A 12 -49.57 -29.09 24.67
N ILE A 13 -49.02 -28.13 25.42
CA ILE A 13 -48.63 -26.84 24.84
C ILE A 13 -47.43 -27.11 23.94
N ARG A 14 -47.68 -27.21 22.65
CA ARG A 14 -46.61 -27.09 21.63
C ARG A 14 -46.16 -25.66 21.62
N ILE A 15 -45.07 -25.38 22.32
CA ILE A 15 -44.27 -24.14 22.09
C ILE A 15 -43.49 -24.34 20.80
N THR A 16 -44.10 -23.96 19.68
CA THR A 16 -43.37 -23.74 18.43
C THR A 16 -42.64 -22.42 18.58
N GLY A 17 -41.53 -22.45 19.32
CA GLY A 17 -40.58 -21.37 19.31
C GLY A 17 -39.90 -21.38 17.95
N ASN A 18 -40.30 -20.46 17.09
CA ASN A 18 -39.49 -20.03 15.95
C ASN A 18 -38.18 -19.46 16.52
N LEU A 19 -37.18 -20.30 16.69
CA LEU A 19 -35.82 -19.88 16.84
C LEU A 19 -35.41 -19.23 15.48
N GLN A 20 -35.76 -17.96 15.36
CA GLN A 20 -35.00 -17.11 14.41
C GLN A 20 -33.55 -17.33 14.75
N LYS A 21 -32.86 -18.06 13.88
CA LYS A 21 -31.39 -18.06 13.83
C LYS A 21 -30.97 -16.60 13.74
N GLY A 22 -30.70 -15.97 14.88
CA GLY A 22 -29.97 -14.72 14.92
C GLY A 22 -28.65 -14.99 14.18
N GLN A 23 -28.52 -14.51 12.97
CA GLN A 23 -27.24 -14.38 12.32
C GLN A 23 -26.44 -13.48 13.26
N ILE A 24 -25.59 -14.07 14.07
CA ILE A 24 -24.49 -13.36 14.70
C ILE A 24 -23.72 -12.83 13.52
N ALA A 25 -23.87 -11.55 13.25
CA ALA A 25 -23.08 -10.86 12.23
C ALA A 25 -21.63 -11.01 12.67
N MET A 26 -20.92 -11.97 12.06
CA MET A 26 -19.51 -12.16 12.35
C MET A 26 -18.79 -10.86 12.00
N ALA A 27 -18.05 -10.35 12.95
CA ALA A 27 -17.22 -9.16 12.80
C ALA A 27 -16.44 -9.25 11.49
N LYS A 28 -16.69 -8.34 10.55
CA LYS A 28 -16.00 -8.30 9.28
C LYS A 28 -14.75 -7.45 9.43
N ASN A 29 -13.61 -8.09 9.32
CA ASN A 29 -12.35 -7.38 9.23
C ASN A 29 -12.17 -6.82 7.81
N LEU A 30 -11.81 -5.55 7.71
CA LEU A 30 -11.48 -4.91 6.44
C LEU A 30 -9.97 -4.83 6.26
N VAL A 31 -9.46 -5.30 5.13
CA VAL A 31 -8.06 -5.15 4.74
C VAL A 31 -7.98 -4.23 3.53
N ILE A 32 -7.28 -3.12 3.65
CA ILE A 32 -7.08 -2.17 2.55
C ILE A 32 -5.66 -2.34 2.02
N VAL A 33 -5.54 -2.65 0.75
CA VAL A 33 -4.27 -2.84 0.03
C VAL A 33 -4.09 -1.76 -1.04
N GLU A 34 -2.91 -1.62 -1.59
CA GLU A 34 -2.64 -0.58 -2.59
C GLU A 34 -3.07 -0.96 -4.02
N SER A 35 -3.09 -2.27 -4.37
CA SER A 35 -3.37 -2.70 -5.75
C SER A 35 -4.44 -3.80 -5.83
N PRO A 36 -5.24 -3.83 -6.93
CA PRO A 36 -6.26 -4.86 -7.14
C PRO A 36 -5.69 -6.28 -7.25
N ALA A 37 -4.49 -6.42 -7.81
CA ALA A 37 -3.82 -7.72 -7.91
C ALA A 37 -3.52 -8.29 -6.51
N LYS A 38 -2.96 -7.48 -5.61
CA LYS A 38 -2.73 -7.85 -4.21
C LYS A 38 -4.04 -8.19 -3.51
N ALA A 39 -5.10 -7.39 -3.73
CA ALA A 39 -6.41 -7.65 -3.13
C ALA A 39 -6.96 -9.03 -3.49
N LYS A 40 -6.89 -9.41 -4.77
CA LYS A 40 -7.37 -10.71 -5.27
C LYS A 40 -6.63 -11.88 -4.62
N THR A 41 -5.32 -11.76 -4.47
CA THR A 41 -4.47 -12.82 -3.87
C THR A 41 -4.67 -12.93 -2.37
N ILE A 42 -4.64 -11.82 -1.65
CA ILE A 42 -4.78 -11.77 -0.19
C ILE A 42 -6.16 -12.25 0.25
N LYS A 43 -7.21 -11.89 -0.49
CA LYS A 43 -8.58 -12.38 -0.21
C LYS A 43 -8.67 -13.91 -0.22
N LYS A 44 -7.95 -14.60 -1.13
CA LYS A 44 -7.90 -16.06 -1.16
C LYS A 44 -7.24 -16.66 0.10
N PHE A 45 -6.30 -15.94 0.70
CA PHE A 45 -5.56 -16.42 1.88
C PHE A 45 -6.28 -16.19 3.22
N LEU A 46 -7.08 -15.12 3.30
CA LEU A 46 -7.73 -14.71 4.55
C LEU A 46 -9.13 -15.31 4.77
N GLY A 47 -9.81 -15.74 3.71
CA GLY A 47 -11.14 -16.37 3.80
C GLY A 47 -12.28 -15.37 3.98
N SER A 48 -13.48 -15.89 4.36
CA SER A 48 -14.76 -15.15 4.35
C SER A 48 -14.89 -14.06 5.43
N ASN A 49 -14.12 -14.16 6.53
CA ASN A 49 -14.18 -13.19 7.64
C ASN A 49 -13.50 -11.87 7.33
N TYR A 50 -12.82 -11.76 6.18
CA TYR A 50 -12.08 -10.59 5.75
C TYR A 50 -12.64 -10.07 4.43
N GLU A 51 -12.96 -8.80 4.39
CA GLU A 51 -13.18 -8.06 3.16
C GLU A 51 -11.87 -7.40 2.74
N VAL A 52 -11.47 -7.57 1.48
CA VAL A 52 -10.20 -7.00 0.98
C VAL A 52 -10.51 -6.07 -0.17
N ILE A 53 -10.11 -4.81 -0.04
CA ILE A 53 -10.38 -3.75 -1.03
C ILE A 53 -9.07 -3.04 -1.37
N ALA A 54 -8.90 -2.69 -2.65
CA ALA A 54 -7.74 -1.93 -3.12
C ALA A 54 -8.03 -0.42 -3.14
N SER A 55 -7.06 0.39 -2.71
CA SER A 55 -7.08 1.86 -2.83
C SER A 55 -6.65 2.35 -4.22
N ASN A 56 -6.03 1.47 -5.02
CA ASN A 56 -5.40 1.79 -6.30
C ASN A 56 -4.32 2.87 -6.15
N GLY A 57 -3.41 2.69 -5.20
CA GLY A 57 -2.33 3.62 -4.88
C GLY A 57 -2.77 4.78 -3.98
N HIS A 58 -2.13 5.93 -4.13
CA HIS A 58 -2.43 7.13 -3.36
C HIS A 58 -3.85 7.63 -3.59
N VAL A 59 -4.51 8.09 -2.53
CA VAL A 59 -5.86 8.71 -2.55
C VAL A 59 -5.81 10.22 -2.36
N ARG A 60 -4.71 10.74 -1.80
CA ARG A 60 -4.43 12.17 -1.61
C ARG A 60 -3.06 12.50 -2.17
N ASP A 61 -2.91 13.71 -2.71
CA ASP A 61 -1.63 14.25 -3.17
C ASP A 61 -1.69 15.79 -3.13
N LEU A 62 -0.54 16.43 -3.35
CA LEU A 62 -0.47 17.87 -3.56
C LEU A 62 -1.20 18.29 -4.85
N PRO A 63 -1.78 19.50 -4.91
CA PRO A 63 -2.42 20.01 -6.12
C PRO A 63 -1.48 19.98 -7.33
N LYS A 64 -1.98 19.61 -8.52
CA LYS A 64 -1.11 19.51 -9.72
C LYS A 64 -0.70 20.88 -10.29
N SER A 65 -1.56 21.89 -10.19
CA SER A 65 -1.38 23.20 -10.82
C SER A 65 -0.85 24.28 -9.88
N GLN A 66 -0.62 23.95 -8.62
CA GLN A 66 -0.17 24.90 -7.60
C GLN A 66 1.00 24.29 -6.80
N MET A 67 1.79 25.15 -6.17
CA MET A 67 2.85 24.70 -5.24
C MET A 67 2.27 23.74 -4.19
N GLY A 68 1.16 24.12 -3.56
CA GLY A 68 0.48 23.32 -2.55
C GLY A 68 1.29 23.09 -1.28
N ILE A 69 2.27 23.96 -1.02
CA ILE A 69 3.14 23.92 0.14
C ILE A 69 3.23 25.34 0.66
N ASP A 70 3.03 25.51 1.94
CA ASP A 70 3.22 26.78 2.65
C ASP A 70 4.67 26.87 3.13
N VAL A 71 5.49 27.61 2.35
CA VAL A 71 6.95 27.69 2.58
C VAL A 71 7.26 28.52 3.85
N ASP A 72 6.38 29.47 4.19
CA ASP A 72 6.56 30.38 5.29
C ASP A 72 6.07 29.79 6.63
N ASN A 73 5.31 28.69 6.55
CA ASN A 73 4.77 27.95 7.68
C ASN A 73 5.31 26.51 7.67
N ASP A 74 6.58 26.34 8.00
CA ASP A 74 7.28 25.06 8.16
C ASP A 74 7.06 24.06 7.02
N PHE A 75 6.90 24.58 5.79
CA PHE A 75 6.66 23.78 4.58
C PHE A 75 5.39 22.91 4.64
N GLU A 76 4.36 23.34 5.36
CA GLU A 76 3.13 22.57 5.54
C GLU A 76 2.48 22.21 4.19
N PRO A 77 2.26 20.90 3.89
CA PRO A 77 1.71 20.46 2.64
C PRO A 77 0.16 20.47 2.65
N LYS A 78 -0.45 21.09 1.65
CA LYS A 78 -1.89 21.14 1.44
C LYS A 78 -2.35 19.93 0.59
N TYR A 79 -2.56 18.78 1.22
CA TYR A 79 -3.04 17.58 0.52
C TYR A 79 -4.51 17.67 0.14
N ILE A 80 -4.80 17.33 -1.11
CA ILE A 80 -6.16 17.22 -1.66
C ILE A 80 -6.46 15.79 -2.11
N THR A 81 -7.72 15.43 -2.22
CA THR A 81 -8.13 14.16 -2.83
C THR A 81 -7.77 14.16 -4.32
N ILE A 82 -7.12 13.12 -4.79
CA ILE A 82 -6.75 12.96 -6.19
C ILE A 82 -8.03 12.85 -7.04
N ARG A 83 -8.08 13.60 -8.15
CA ARG A 83 -9.19 13.54 -9.10
C ARG A 83 -9.36 12.12 -9.63
N GLY A 84 -10.61 11.63 -9.66
CA GLY A 84 -10.94 10.26 -10.06
C GLY A 84 -10.87 9.21 -8.95
N LYS A 85 -10.52 9.60 -7.71
CA LYS A 85 -10.52 8.68 -6.55
C LYS A 85 -11.81 8.72 -5.73
N GLY A 86 -12.79 9.51 -6.13
CA GLY A 86 -14.07 9.68 -5.39
C GLY A 86 -14.81 8.36 -5.19
N ASP A 87 -14.98 7.56 -6.23
CA ASP A 87 -15.74 6.30 -6.19
C ASP A 87 -15.04 5.26 -5.30
N ILE A 88 -13.70 5.18 -5.40
CA ILE A 88 -12.90 4.28 -4.55
C ILE A 88 -13.04 4.68 -3.08
N LEU A 89 -12.93 5.98 -2.77
CA LEU A 89 -13.13 6.47 -1.41
C LEU A 89 -14.56 6.26 -0.91
N ALA A 90 -15.56 6.38 -1.77
CA ALA A 90 -16.95 6.09 -1.41
C ALA A 90 -17.15 4.60 -1.08
N ALA A 91 -16.58 3.70 -1.89
CA ALA A 91 -16.61 2.26 -1.64
C ALA A 91 -15.88 1.90 -0.33
N LEU A 92 -14.69 2.46 -0.11
CA LEU A 92 -13.92 2.27 1.12
C LEU A 92 -14.68 2.77 2.36
N ARG A 93 -15.31 3.96 2.28
CA ARG A 93 -16.13 4.48 3.39
C ARG A 93 -17.33 3.58 3.72
N LYS A 94 -17.97 2.97 2.71
CA LYS A 94 -19.04 1.99 2.93
C LYS A 94 -18.52 0.74 3.65
N ALA A 95 -17.36 0.24 3.27
CA ALA A 95 -16.72 -0.91 3.90
C ALA A 95 -16.27 -0.61 5.33
N VAL A 96 -15.64 0.55 5.57
CA VAL A 96 -15.24 1.02 6.91
C VAL A 96 -16.42 1.12 7.89
N LYS A 97 -17.62 1.52 7.41
CA LYS A 97 -18.83 1.57 8.27
C LYS A 97 -19.29 0.19 8.73
N LYS A 98 -19.00 -0.85 7.96
CA LYS A 98 -19.43 -2.24 8.23
C LYS A 98 -18.37 -3.07 8.96
N ALA A 99 -17.13 -2.58 9.00
CA ALA A 99 -16.00 -3.27 9.58
C ALA A 99 -15.85 -2.89 11.07
N ASP A 100 -15.55 -3.87 11.89
CA ASP A 100 -15.21 -3.67 13.30
C ASP A 100 -13.71 -3.37 13.44
N LYS A 101 -12.87 -4.00 12.61
CA LYS A 101 -11.43 -3.80 12.61
C LYS A 101 -10.90 -3.59 11.19
N ILE A 102 -9.95 -2.67 11.05
CA ILE A 102 -9.40 -2.24 9.78
C ILE A 102 -7.89 -2.47 9.77
N TYR A 103 -7.39 -3.12 8.71
CA TYR A 103 -5.97 -3.34 8.48
C TYR A 103 -5.52 -2.57 7.23
N LEU A 104 -4.50 -1.73 7.40
CA LEU A 104 -3.85 -1.02 6.31
C LEU A 104 -2.64 -1.85 5.86
N ALA A 105 -2.76 -2.50 4.71
CA ALA A 105 -1.84 -3.53 4.21
C ALA A 105 -1.15 -3.08 2.91
N THR A 106 -0.47 -1.94 2.97
CA THR A 106 0.35 -1.41 1.88
C THR A 106 1.80 -1.90 2.01
N ASP A 107 2.66 -1.62 1.04
CA ASP A 107 4.05 -2.10 1.03
C ASP A 107 4.86 -1.66 2.26
N PRO A 108 5.90 -2.43 2.64
CA PRO A 108 6.71 -2.17 3.83
C PRO A 108 7.77 -1.09 3.61
N ASP A 109 7.47 -0.07 2.82
CA ASP A 109 8.33 1.06 2.53
C ASP A 109 7.68 2.39 2.93
N ARG A 110 8.41 3.50 2.80
CA ARG A 110 7.90 4.83 3.14
C ARG A 110 6.72 5.27 2.27
N GLU A 111 6.64 4.82 1.00
CA GLU A 111 5.51 5.13 0.12
C GLU A 111 4.24 4.40 0.61
N GLY A 112 4.36 3.12 0.97
CA GLY A 112 3.26 2.35 1.56
C GLY A 112 2.82 2.93 2.91
N GLU A 113 3.75 3.40 3.75
CA GLU A 113 3.42 4.04 5.01
C GLU A 113 2.65 5.35 4.80
N ALA A 114 3.07 6.18 3.84
CA ALA A 114 2.36 7.40 3.46
C ALA A 114 0.97 7.12 2.86
N ILE A 115 0.82 6.07 2.04
CA ILE A 115 -0.50 5.65 1.53
C ILE A 115 -1.42 5.28 2.70
N SER A 116 -0.93 4.51 3.68
CA SER A 116 -1.68 4.14 4.87
C SER A 116 -2.09 5.36 5.69
N TYR A 117 -1.20 6.31 5.90
CA TYR A 117 -1.48 7.57 6.59
C TYR A 117 -2.55 8.40 5.86
N HIS A 118 -2.42 8.56 4.54
CA HIS A 118 -3.40 9.29 3.74
C HIS A 118 -4.76 8.59 3.69
N LEU A 119 -4.81 7.26 3.71
CA LEU A 119 -6.05 6.49 3.85
C LEU A 119 -6.69 6.73 5.22
N MET A 120 -5.92 6.67 6.30
CA MET A 120 -6.38 6.93 7.65
C MET A 120 -7.05 8.31 7.72
N LYS A 121 -6.39 9.36 7.22
CA LYS A 121 -6.94 10.73 7.16
C LYS A 121 -8.18 10.86 6.26
N ALA A 122 -8.15 10.29 5.03
CA ALA A 122 -9.24 10.40 4.06
C ALA A 122 -10.51 9.65 4.50
N LEU A 123 -10.35 8.57 5.24
CA LEU A 123 -11.44 7.72 5.74
C LEU A 123 -11.84 8.06 7.18
N LYS A 124 -11.12 9.00 7.84
CA LYS A 124 -11.34 9.44 9.24
C LYS A 124 -11.33 8.25 10.22
N LEU A 125 -10.22 7.50 10.17
CA LEU A 125 -10.08 6.28 11.00
C LEU A 125 -9.61 6.55 12.43
N GLU A 126 -9.33 7.80 12.82
CA GLU A 126 -8.81 8.16 14.14
C GLU A 126 -9.67 7.61 15.31
N ASN A 127 -10.99 7.46 15.07
CA ASN A 127 -11.96 6.95 16.07
C ASN A 127 -12.37 5.48 15.78
N LYS A 128 -11.58 4.74 15.00
CA LYS A 128 -11.84 3.33 14.65
C LYS A 128 -10.68 2.45 15.10
N ASP A 129 -10.94 1.16 15.31
CA ASP A 129 -9.86 0.18 15.52
C ASP A 129 -9.19 -0.11 14.19
N TYR A 130 -8.07 0.55 13.94
CA TYR A 130 -7.25 0.31 12.76
C TYR A 130 -5.82 -0.02 13.15
N LYS A 131 -5.17 -0.84 12.35
CA LYS A 131 -3.76 -1.22 12.49
C LYS A 131 -3.08 -1.30 11.14
N ARG A 132 -1.78 -1.08 11.15
CA ARG A 132 -0.88 -1.25 10.03
C ARG A 132 -0.33 -2.67 10.01
N ILE A 133 -0.38 -3.35 8.87
CA ILE A 133 0.28 -4.64 8.65
C ILE A 133 1.22 -4.55 7.45
N THR A 134 2.37 -5.19 7.57
CA THR A 134 3.40 -5.24 6.53
C THR A 134 3.84 -6.67 6.29
N PHE A 135 4.14 -6.99 5.04
CA PHE A 135 4.70 -8.28 4.63
C PHE A 135 5.61 -8.07 3.42
N ASN A 136 6.73 -8.77 3.39
CA ASN A 136 7.71 -8.68 2.31
C ASN A 136 7.39 -9.61 1.13
N GLU A 137 6.52 -10.60 1.37
CA GLU A 137 6.06 -11.56 0.36
C GLU A 137 4.56 -11.82 0.48
N ILE A 138 3.91 -12.14 -0.62
CA ILE A 138 2.47 -12.41 -0.64
C ILE A 138 2.24 -13.93 -0.57
N THR A 139 2.61 -14.52 0.55
CA THR A 139 2.31 -15.93 0.88
C THR A 139 1.23 -16.01 1.96
N LYS A 140 0.52 -17.15 2.01
CA LYS A 140 -0.54 -17.37 3.00
C LYS A 140 -0.03 -17.23 4.45
N ASN A 141 1.18 -17.71 4.70
CA ASN A 141 1.79 -17.67 6.04
C ASN A 141 2.24 -16.26 6.41
N ALA A 142 2.91 -15.54 5.49
CA ALA A 142 3.35 -14.18 5.72
C ALA A 142 2.16 -13.25 6.02
N VAL A 143 1.09 -13.31 5.21
CA VAL A 143 -0.12 -12.51 5.43
C VAL A 143 -0.82 -12.82 6.74
N LYS A 144 -0.92 -14.10 7.15
CA LYS A 144 -1.51 -14.45 8.44
C LYS A 144 -0.65 -14.03 9.63
N ASN A 145 0.66 -14.12 9.50
CA ASN A 145 1.57 -13.70 10.55
C ASN A 145 1.60 -12.18 10.70
N SER A 146 1.52 -11.42 9.60
CA SER A 146 1.47 -9.95 9.65
C SER A 146 0.25 -9.42 10.42
N ILE A 147 -0.90 -10.12 10.35
CA ILE A 147 -2.09 -9.75 11.12
C ILE A 147 -1.83 -9.90 12.64
N LYS A 148 -1.04 -10.90 13.05
CA LYS A 148 -0.66 -11.10 14.45
C LYS A 148 0.34 -10.05 14.95
N GLN A 149 1.15 -9.52 14.03
CA GLN A 149 2.19 -8.50 14.26
C GLN A 149 1.73 -7.11 13.86
N ALA A 150 0.41 -6.87 13.87
CA ALA A 150 -0.16 -5.58 13.50
C ALA A 150 0.34 -4.46 14.45
N ARG A 151 0.75 -3.33 13.86
CA ARG A 151 1.32 -2.18 14.55
C ARG A 151 0.58 -0.89 14.22
N ASP A 152 1.00 0.20 14.82
CA ASP A 152 0.57 1.53 14.43
C ASP A 152 1.33 2.02 13.19
N ILE A 153 0.86 3.10 12.57
CA ILE A 153 1.56 3.76 11.46
C ILE A 153 2.87 4.36 12.00
N ASP A 154 3.96 4.13 11.30
CA ASP A 154 5.26 4.72 11.61
C ASP A 154 5.33 6.15 11.05
N MET A 155 5.17 7.13 11.94
CA MET A 155 5.19 8.53 11.55
C MET A 155 6.54 8.99 11.04
N ASN A 156 7.65 8.40 11.45
CA ASN A 156 8.98 8.74 10.94
C ASN A 156 9.10 8.41 9.44
N LEU A 157 8.55 7.26 9.01
CA LEU A 157 8.50 6.89 7.59
C LEU A 157 7.53 7.79 6.81
N VAL A 158 6.40 8.18 7.41
CA VAL A 158 5.45 9.14 6.82
C VAL A 158 6.13 10.47 6.60
N ASP A 159 6.80 11.00 7.61
CA ASP A 159 7.49 12.30 7.56
C ASP A 159 8.65 12.28 6.56
N ALA A 160 9.40 11.19 6.50
CA ALA A 160 10.45 10.99 5.49
C ALA A 160 9.89 11.02 4.05
N GLN A 161 8.73 10.42 3.81
CA GLN A 161 8.06 10.48 2.51
C GLN A 161 7.52 11.88 2.22
N GLN A 162 6.90 12.55 3.21
CA GLN A 162 6.38 13.91 3.06
C GLN A 162 7.51 14.89 2.77
N ALA A 163 8.61 14.85 3.51
CA ALA A 163 9.79 15.68 3.29
C ALA A 163 10.33 15.52 1.88
N ARG A 164 10.46 14.29 1.38
CA ARG A 164 10.84 14.02 0.00
C ARG A 164 9.84 14.62 -1.00
N ARG A 165 8.54 14.44 -0.76
CA ARG A 165 7.49 14.95 -1.64
C ARG A 165 7.48 16.47 -1.71
N VAL A 166 7.68 17.12 -0.55
CA VAL A 166 7.82 18.58 -0.42
C VAL A 166 9.06 19.06 -1.16
N LEU A 167 10.21 18.45 -0.93
CA LEU A 167 11.46 18.82 -1.60
C LEU A 167 11.35 18.72 -3.12
N ASP A 168 10.86 17.60 -3.65
CA ASP A 168 10.69 17.41 -5.09
C ASP A 168 9.75 18.47 -5.69
N ARG A 169 8.70 18.87 -4.96
CA ARG A 169 7.76 19.91 -5.36
C ARG A 169 8.40 21.30 -5.38
N VAL A 170 9.09 21.67 -4.32
CA VAL A 170 9.75 22.98 -4.19
C VAL A 170 10.83 23.14 -5.26
N VAL A 171 11.71 22.14 -5.42
CA VAL A 171 12.76 22.14 -6.45
C VAL A 171 12.16 22.27 -7.85
N GLY A 172 11.18 21.43 -8.17
CA GLY A 172 10.54 21.45 -9.50
C GLY A 172 9.89 22.79 -9.83
N TYR A 173 9.13 23.34 -8.91
CA TYR A 173 8.38 24.60 -9.11
C TYR A 173 9.26 25.84 -9.12
N ARG A 174 10.39 25.85 -8.39
CA ARG A 174 11.29 27.00 -8.36
C ARG A 174 12.32 27.00 -9.49
N ILE A 175 12.82 25.83 -9.89
CA ILE A 175 13.88 25.75 -10.91
C ILE A 175 13.32 25.66 -12.33
N SER A 176 12.20 24.95 -12.55
CA SER A 176 11.63 24.82 -13.91
C SER A 176 11.35 26.17 -14.59
N PRO A 177 10.81 27.21 -13.93
CA PRO A 177 10.63 28.52 -14.55
C PRO A 177 11.93 29.19 -15.00
N ILE A 178 13.04 28.96 -14.30
CA ILE A 178 14.36 29.46 -14.68
C ILE A 178 14.81 28.82 -16.00
N LEU A 179 14.60 27.51 -16.14
CA LEU A 179 14.86 26.80 -17.39
C LEU A 179 14.00 27.34 -18.55
N TRP A 180 12.73 27.66 -18.28
CA TRP A 180 11.84 28.22 -19.31
C TRP A 180 12.29 29.62 -19.78
N ALA A 181 12.80 30.43 -18.85
CA ALA A 181 13.27 31.76 -19.17
C ALA A 181 14.63 31.77 -19.87
N LYS A 182 15.52 30.83 -19.51
CA LYS A 182 16.93 30.86 -19.97
C LYS A 182 17.24 29.92 -21.13
N ILE A 183 16.46 28.81 -21.27
CA ILE A 183 16.74 27.76 -22.26
C ILE A 183 15.51 27.57 -23.17
N LYS A 184 14.45 26.89 -22.70
CA LYS A 184 13.27 26.60 -23.52
C LYS A 184 12.06 26.28 -22.62
N ARG A 185 10.88 26.76 -23.04
CA ARG A 185 9.59 26.38 -22.41
C ARG A 185 9.34 24.88 -22.50
N GLY A 186 8.73 24.31 -21.46
CA GLY A 186 8.38 22.90 -21.38
C GLY A 186 9.46 22.00 -20.76
N LEU A 187 10.66 22.53 -20.49
CA LEU A 187 11.68 21.81 -19.72
C LEU A 187 11.24 21.72 -18.25
N SER A 188 11.66 20.66 -17.58
CA SER A 188 11.43 20.49 -16.14
C SER A 188 12.75 20.18 -15.43
N ALA A 189 12.92 20.76 -14.25
CA ALA A 189 13.98 20.40 -13.33
C ALA A 189 13.42 19.49 -12.25
N GLY A 190 14.25 18.57 -11.79
CA GLY A 190 13.89 17.69 -10.68
C GLY A 190 15.11 17.00 -10.13
N ARG A 191 15.09 16.76 -8.82
CA ARG A 191 16.21 16.18 -8.08
C ARG A 191 16.68 14.84 -8.67
N VAL A 192 15.77 13.94 -8.99
CA VAL A 192 16.09 12.61 -9.53
C VAL A 192 16.57 12.71 -10.98
N GLN A 193 15.85 13.43 -11.83
CA GLN A 193 16.19 13.53 -13.26
C GLN A 193 17.51 14.25 -13.51
N SER A 194 17.86 15.25 -12.69
CA SER A 194 19.13 15.97 -12.84
C SER A 194 20.33 15.08 -12.50
N VAL A 195 20.22 14.28 -11.43
CA VAL A 195 21.26 13.31 -11.06
C VAL A 195 21.38 12.20 -12.09
N ALA A 196 20.27 11.66 -12.58
CA ALA A 196 20.26 10.63 -13.61
C ALA A 196 20.92 11.12 -14.90
N LEU A 197 20.62 12.36 -15.34
CA LEU A 197 21.26 12.96 -16.51
C LEU A 197 22.76 13.12 -16.28
N ARG A 198 23.20 13.58 -15.11
CA ARG A 198 24.62 13.74 -14.78
C ARG A 198 25.37 12.41 -14.88
N ILE A 199 24.82 11.34 -14.32
CA ILE A 199 25.44 9.99 -14.39
C ILE A 199 25.57 9.53 -15.85
N ILE A 200 24.56 9.82 -16.71
CA ILE A 200 24.62 9.47 -18.13
C ILE A 200 25.72 10.28 -18.85
N CYS A 201 25.81 11.58 -18.57
CA CYS A 201 26.87 12.43 -19.17
C CYS A 201 28.24 11.97 -18.71
N ASP A 202 28.45 11.72 -17.44
CA ASP A 202 29.73 11.25 -16.91
C ASP A 202 30.15 9.92 -17.59
N ARG A 203 29.19 9.02 -17.81
CA ARG A 203 29.43 7.75 -18.51
C ARG A 203 29.76 7.95 -19.99
N GLU A 204 29.09 8.89 -20.65
CA GLU A 204 29.38 9.24 -22.05
C GLU A 204 30.80 9.84 -22.19
N ASP A 205 31.21 10.68 -21.24
CA ASP A 205 32.57 11.22 -21.20
C ASP A 205 33.62 10.11 -21.03
N GLU A 206 33.38 9.10 -20.19
CA GLU A 206 34.21 7.91 -20.05
C GLU A 206 34.30 7.12 -21.38
N ILE A 207 33.16 6.93 -22.06
CA ILE A 207 33.11 6.21 -23.35
C ILE A 207 33.94 6.96 -24.42
N ASN A 208 33.76 8.28 -24.48
CA ASN A 208 34.49 9.13 -25.45
C ASN A 208 35.99 9.21 -25.17
N ALA A 209 36.39 9.10 -23.90
CA ALA A 209 37.78 9.09 -23.48
C ALA A 209 38.45 7.70 -23.58
N PHE A 210 37.68 6.65 -23.82
CA PHE A 210 38.16 5.27 -23.84
C PHE A 210 39.09 5.04 -25.02
N ILE A 211 40.31 4.61 -24.74
CA ILE A 211 41.31 4.18 -25.74
C ILE A 211 41.28 2.65 -25.72
N PRO A 212 40.90 1.99 -26.84
CA PRO A 212 40.88 0.53 -26.89
C PRO A 212 42.33 -0.03 -26.80
N GLU A 213 42.54 -0.94 -25.87
CA GLU A 213 43.76 -1.72 -25.75
C GLU A 213 43.47 -3.16 -26.17
N GLU A 214 44.37 -3.70 -27.02
CA GLU A 214 44.29 -5.10 -27.44
C GLU A 214 44.68 -6.00 -26.28
N TYR A 215 43.85 -7.02 -26.01
CA TYR A 215 44.18 -8.04 -25.01
C TYR A 215 43.77 -9.44 -25.52
N TRP A 216 44.40 -10.44 -24.95
CA TRP A 216 44.14 -11.84 -25.28
C TRP A 216 43.52 -12.55 -24.10
N SER A 217 42.51 -13.37 -24.33
CA SER A 217 42.00 -14.32 -23.35
C SER A 217 42.42 -15.73 -23.72
N LEU A 218 42.75 -16.54 -22.73
CA LEU A 218 43.05 -17.95 -22.92
C LEU A 218 42.04 -18.78 -22.10
N ASP A 219 41.13 -19.43 -22.78
CA ASP A 219 40.20 -20.34 -22.18
C ASP A 219 40.73 -21.76 -22.25
N VAL A 220 40.94 -22.39 -21.12
CA VAL A 220 41.45 -23.75 -21.03
C VAL A 220 40.33 -24.71 -20.62
N ASN A 221 39.99 -25.65 -21.50
CA ASN A 221 39.05 -26.72 -21.24
C ASN A 221 39.78 -27.91 -20.61
N LEU A 222 39.60 -28.08 -19.30
CA LEU A 222 40.19 -29.19 -18.55
C LEU A 222 39.18 -30.32 -18.41
N LYS A 223 39.66 -31.56 -18.60
CA LYS A 223 38.90 -32.78 -18.31
C LYS A 223 39.46 -33.49 -17.10
N VAL A 224 38.68 -33.65 -16.06
CA VAL A 224 39.01 -34.49 -14.91
C VAL A 224 38.61 -35.92 -15.22
N LYS A 225 39.52 -36.87 -14.95
CA LYS A 225 39.26 -38.32 -15.18
C LYS A 225 38.08 -38.76 -14.29
N GLY A 226 36.97 -39.21 -14.94
CA GLY A 226 35.76 -39.62 -14.23
C GLY A 226 34.62 -38.59 -14.27
N GLU A 227 34.88 -37.34 -14.64
CA GLU A 227 33.86 -36.29 -14.78
C GLU A 227 33.37 -36.18 -16.23
N LYS A 228 32.04 -35.97 -16.39
CA LYS A 228 31.44 -35.83 -17.73
C LYS A 228 31.46 -34.37 -18.25
N LYS A 229 31.57 -33.40 -17.36
CA LYS A 229 31.59 -31.98 -17.73
C LYS A 229 33.00 -31.42 -17.71
N PRO A 230 33.44 -30.68 -18.75
CA PRO A 230 34.71 -29.96 -18.72
C PRO A 230 34.65 -28.81 -17.70
N ILE A 231 35.78 -28.48 -17.10
CA ILE A 231 35.99 -27.27 -16.33
C ILE A 231 36.64 -26.25 -17.28
N VAL A 232 36.06 -25.07 -17.38
CA VAL A 232 36.66 -23.94 -18.11
C VAL A 232 37.39 -23.07 -17.10
N ALA A 233 38.67 -22.82 -17.32
CA ALA A 233 39.53 -22.01 -16.48
C ALA A 233 40.13 -20.88 -17.31
#